data_9d33effcc505725a3dad847073ee4e17
#
_entry.id   9d33effcc505725a3dad847073ee4e17
#
_cell.length_a   1.000
_cell.length_b   1.000
_cell.length_c   1.000
_cell.angle_alpha   90.00
_cell.angle_beta   90.00
_cell.angle_gamma   90.00
#
_symmetry.space_group_name_H-M   'P 1'
#
loop_
_entity.id
_entity.type
_entity.pdbx_description
1 polymer ?
#
loop_
_entity_poly.entity_id
_entity_poly.type
_entity_poly.pdbx_seq_one_letter_code
_entity_poly.pdbx_strand_id
1 'polypeptide(L)'
;MDANNPKKLLDLAVQSLLSHESAALQALEDIPRDLFIPLFIAAFDGGHKDILSEIVKVWPFYCLLFGPLIVQEPQHELLKAMIENFPVCPPKNSASRTPKLRILDLRQDTDCRTTCPEISIKSPFCFYSCTYSDHSIAKIEEQICFENSGSMIQSPRPVELLVDLSLDGSLMEKEFLILLMNKIKESSGSLHICCRDLQVDKLCGCKCTLNFLDLKCVDQFSVDRGSLSDITSVLSRMAHLESLSLFKVTFRSLSGKVFKKFLGHLRRMESLKELNLSSFYLKNNLDRVLRVLPPVLDFLYLPFCDLSYRDFRFLAQCPQASRLKLLNLSNNAMYWDDFEPFNALLGNLSDTLQHLEINHCLIGDSAMSSLIPALIRCTHLRVLGFASNPITMPVLANVMNSLTTLKKLKIVIYPIPVHCYERWHFQGSLDRRKLAIVQLQLKAMLQIAERNDMNWITYTE
;
A
#
# COMPACT_ATOMS: atom_id res chain seq x y z
N MET A 1 9.77 -28.75 -7.76
CA MET A 1 10.66 -29.36 -6.75
C MET A 1 12.07 -29.34 -7.30
N ASP A 2 12.84 -28.28 -7.04
CA ASP A 2 14.23 -28.16 -7.48
C ASP A 2 15.14 -28.86 -6.46
N ALA A 3 15.50 -30.09 -6.75
CA ALA A 3 16.27 -31.00 -5.88
C ALA A 3 17.78 -30.70 -5.80
N ASN A 4 18.27 -29.56 -6.33
CA ASN A 4 19.71 -29.33 -6.51
C ASN A 4 20.25 -28.01 -5.90
N ASN A 5 19.51 -27.36 -5.01
CA ASN A 5 20.11 -26.18 -4.32
C ASN A 5 20.63 -26.64 -2.95
N PRO A 6 21.95 -26.57 -2.66
CA PRO A 6 22.48 -26.98 -1.37
C PRO A 6 21.84 -26.14 -0.27
N LYS A 7 21.29 -26.78 0.77
CA LYS A 7 20.72 -26.11 1.93
C LYS A 7 21.78 -25.17 2.52
N LYS A 8 21.40 -23.92 2.74
CA LYS A 8 22.28 -22.95 3.40
C LYS A 8 22.61 -23.44 4.81
N LEU A 9 23.80 -23.13 5.30
CA LEU A 9 24.23 -23.46 6.67
C LEU A 9 23.20 -23.00 7.71
N LEU A 10 22.56 -21.85 7.46
CA LEU A 10 21.48 -21.31 8.27
C LEU A 10 20.28 -22.26 8.36
N ASP A 11 19.83 -22.82 7.23
CA ASP A 11 18.69 -23.76 7.19
C ASP A 11 18.99 -25.05 7.95
N LEU A 12 20.24 -25.52 7.87
CA LEU A 12 20.69 -26.69 8.64
C LEU A 12 20.75 -26.39 10.15
N ALA A 13 21.21 -25.21 10.55
CA ALA A 13 21.24 -24.80 11.94
C ALA A 13 19.82 -24.69 12.53
N VAL A 14 18.90 -24.09 11.80
CA VAL A 14 17.49 -23.99 12.20
C VAL A 14 16.85 -25.38 12.32
N GLN A 15 17.06 -26.25 11.33
CA GLN A 15 16.55 -27.63 11.41
C GLN A 15 17.12 -28.42 12.58
N SER A 16 18.41 -28.23 12.89
CA SER A 16 19.05 -28.85 14.06
C SER A 16 18.43 -28.37 15.37
N LEU A 17 18.13 -27.08 15.49
CA LEU A 17 17.44 -26.53 16.65
C LEU A 17 16.02 -27.10 16.79
N LEU A 18 15.25 -27.15 15.72
CA LEU A 18 13.87 -27.66 15.74
C LEU A 18 13.79 -29.17 16.01
N SER A 19 14.82 -29.94 15.65
CA SER A 19 14.87 -31.38 15.95
C SER A 19 15.07 -31.71 17.44
N HIS A 20 15.46 -30.72 18.25
CA HIS A 20 15.67 -30.84 19.70
C HIS A 20 14.93 -29.73 20.45
N GLU A 21 13.61 -29.80 20.45
CA GLU A 21 12.71 -28.74 20.91
C GLU A 21 13.02 -28.25 22.33
N SER A 22 13.30 -29.15 23.27
CA SER A 22 13.66 -28.79 24.65
C SER A 22 14.96 -27.99 24.76
N ALA A 23 15.95 -28.31 23.93
CA ALA A 23 17.20 -27.57 23.85
C ALA A 23 17.02 -26.22 23.17
N ALA A 24 16.19 -26.17 22.12
CA ALA A 24 15.85 -24.93 21.43
C ALA A 24 15.16 -23.94 22.36
N LEU A 25 14.21 -24.38 23.18
CA LEU A 25 13.51 -23.55 24.15
C LEU A 25 14.47 -22.94 25.19
N GLN A 26 15.46 -23.70 25.67
CA GLN A 26 16.46 -23.21 26.60
C GLN A 26 17.44 -22.22 25.96
N ALA A 27 17.73 -22.39 24.67
CA ALA A 27 18.68 -21.56 23.94
C ALA A 27 18.08 -20.26 23.37
N LEU A 28 16.76 -20.07 23.43
CA LEU A 28 16.10 -18.91 22.78
C LEU A 28 16.66 -17.56 23.23
N GLU A 29 17.06 -17.41 24.49
CA GLU A 29 17.62 -16.16 25.00
C GLU A 29 19.03 -15.89 24.46
N ASP A 30 19.77 -16.93 24.10
CA ASP A 30 21.15 -16.86 23.60
C ASP A 30 21.25 -16.82 22.08
N ILE A 31 20.14 -17.11 21.36
CA ILE A 31 20.11 -17.11 19.90
C ILE A 31 20.40 -15.71 19.34
N PRO A 32 21.31 -15.59 18.36
CA PRO A 32 21.52 -14.34 17.65
C PRO A 32 20.24 -13.80 17.03
N ARG A 33 20.05 -12.48 17.09
CA ARG A 33 18.85 -11.79 16.60
C ARG A 33 18.47 -12.19 15.18
N ASP A 34 19.46 -12.36 14.30
CA ASP A 34 19.24 -12.65 12.88
C ASP A 34 18.70 -14.06 12.63
N LEU A 35 18.82 -14.98 13.61
CA LEU A 35 18.29 -16.34 13.52
C LEU A 35 16.81 -16.44 13.90
N PHE A 36 16.24 -15.45 14.58
CA PHE A 36 14.85 -15.50 15.04
C PHE A 36 13.86 -15.63 13.90
N ILE A 37 14.05 -14.93 12.78
CA ILE A 37 13.12 -14.97 11.66
C ILE A 37 13.15 -16.31 10.93
N PRO A 38 14.32 -16.85 10.51
CA PRO A 38 14.39 -18.18 9.93
C PRO A 38 13.85 -19.27 10.86
N LEU A 39 14.12 -19.17 12.15
CA LEU A 39 13.61 -20.11 13.16
C LEU A 39 12.09 -20.03 13.29
N PHE A 40 11.55 -18.82 13.32
CA PHE A 40 10.10 -18.57 13.37
C PHE A 40 9.37 -19.17 12.17
N ILE A 41 9.87 -18.90 10.94
CA ILE A 41 9.29 -19.46 9.71
C ILE A 41 9.30 -21.00 9.75
N ALA A 42 10.46 -21.57 10.04
CA ALA A 42 10.59 -23.02 10.04
C ALA A 42 9.77 -23.69 11.16
N ALA A 43 9.66 -23.03 12.33
CA ALA A 43 8.80 -23.49 13.43
C ALA A 43 7.31 -23.40 13.06
N PHE A 44 6.92 -22.35 12.32
CA PHE A 44 5.55 -22.16 11.85
C PHE A 44 5.18 -23.23 10.80
N ASP A 45 6.02 -23.40 9.80
CA ASP A 45 5.84 -24.40 8.74
C ASP A 45 5.87 -25.84 9.29
N GLY A 46 6.69 -26.09 10.31
CA GLY A 46 6.82 -27.38 10.98
C GLY A 46 5.76 -27.67 12.05
N GLY A 47 4.91 -26.71 12.39
CA GLY A 47 3.87 -26.87 13.41
C GLY A 47 4.36 -26.90 14.86
N HIS A 48 5.56 -26.35 15.15
CA HIS A 48 6.18 -26.35 16.48
C HIS A 48 5.55 -25.32 17.43
N LYS A 49 4.40 -25.67 18.00
CA LYS A 49 3.56 -24.80 18.82
C LYS A 49 4.29 -24.19 20.02
N ASP A 50 5.04 -25.00 20.76
CA ASP A 50 5.69 -24.56 21.99
C ASP A 50 6.86 -23.61 21.70
N ILE A 51 7.65 -23.90 20.66
CA ILE A 51 8.71 -22.99 20.20
C ILE A 51 8.14 -21.65 19.76
N LEU A 52 7.05 -21.64 18.97
CA LEU A 52 6.41 -20.40 18.53
C LEU A 52 5.89 -19.58 19.70
N SER A 53 5.30 -20.22 20.70
CA SER A 53 4.82 -19.56 21.91
C SER A 53 5.94 -18.87 22.70
N GLU A 54 7.10 -19.49 22.81
CA GLU A 54 8.25 -18.90 23.48
C GLU A 54 8.97 -17.85 22.63
N ILE A 55 9.10 -18.09 21.31
CA ILE A 55 9.69 -17.08 20.40
C ILE A 55 8.94 -15.75 20.49
N VAL A 56 7.61 -15.75 20.54
CA VAL A 56 6.81 -14.52 20.62
C VAL A 56 7.07 -13.77 21.92
N LYS A 57 7.31 -14.46 23.03
CA LYS A 57 7.62 -13.84 24.34
C LYS A 57 8.95 -13.08 24.34
N VAL A 58 9.93 -13.58 23.59
CA VAL A 58 11.30 -13.01 23.54
C VAL A 58 11.61 -12.35 22.20
N TRP A 59 10.58 -12.06 21.38
CA TRP A 59 10.71 -11.51 20.04
C TRP A 59 11.58 -10.25 20.02
N PRO A 60 12.71 -10.24 19.30
CA PRO A 60 13.70 -9.17 19.40
C PRO A 60 13.43 -7.96 18.52
N PHE A 61 12.32 -7.97 17.75
CA PHE A 61 11.96 -6.90 16.82
C PHE A 61 10.65 -6.23 17.24
N TYR A 62 10.42 -5.00 16.77
CA TYR A 62 9.17 -4.28 17.02
C TYR A 62 8.00 -4.82 16.23
N CYS A 63 8.25 -5.41 15.05
CA CYS A 63 7.23 -5.89 14.12
C CYS A 63 7.31 -7.41 13.92
N LEU A 64 6.15 -8.05 13.80
CA LEU A 64 5.99 -9.42 13.34
C LEU A 64 4.97 -9.43 12.20
N LEU A 65 5.43 -9.84 10.99
CA LEU A 65 4.62 -9.95 9.79
C LEU A 65 4.01 -11.36 9.73
N PHE A 66 2.71 -11.43 9.76
CA PHE A 66 1.97 -12.68 9.87
C PHE A 66 1.14 -13.00 8.63
N GLY A 67 0.68 -11.96 7.91
CA GLY A 67 -0.27 -12.10 6.84
C GLY A 67 0.09 -13.12 5.76
N PRO A 68 1.32 -13.15 5.23
CA PRO A 68 1.72 -14.13 4.22
C PRO A 68 1.72 -15.59 4.71
N LEU A 69 1.84 -15.82 6.00
CA LEU A 69 1.87 -17.15 6.61
C LEU A 69 0.46 -17.73 6.81
N ILE A 70 -0.55 -16.85 6.97
CA ILE A 70 -1.94 -17.26 7.18
C ILE A 70 -2.58 -17.85 5.92
N VAL A 71 -2.07 -17.50 4.73
CA VAL A 71 -2.63 -17.93 3.44
C VAL A 71 -2.42 -19.41 3.13
N GLN A 72 -1.47 -20.10 3.80
CA GLN A 72 -1.00 -21.43 3.40
C GLN A 72 -1.73 -22.62 4.02
N GLU A 73 -2.69 -22.44 4.85
CA GLU A 73 -3.60 -23.41 5.52
C GLU A 73 -3.86 -23.04 6.98
N PRO A 74 -5.05 -23.38 7.52
CA PRO A 74 -5.46 -22.88 8.83
C PRO A 74 -4.67 -23.54 9.96
N GLN A 75 -3.54 -22.95 10.32
CA GLN A 75 -2.81 -23.32 11.52
C GLN A 75 -3.38 -22.58 12.75
N HIS A 76 -4.70 -22.68 12.91
CA HIS A 76 -5.46 -22.00 13.99
C HIS A 76 -4.87 -22.24 15.39
N GLU A 77 -4.43 -23.47 15.68
CA GLU A 77 -3.84 -23.80 16.98
C GLU A 77 -2.48 -23.11 17.21
N LEU A 78 -1.69 -22.90 16.15
CA LEU A 78 -0.44 -22.16 16.25
C LEU A 78 -0.70 -20.67 16.52
N LEU A 79 -1.62 -20.08 15.77
CA LEU A 79 -2.04 -18.68 15.95
C LEU A 79 -2.60 -18.44 17.36
N LYS A 80 -3.44 -19.35 17.84
CA LYS A 80 -3.99 -19.32 19.18
C LYS A 80 -2.88 -19.34 20.24
N ALA A 81 -1.95 -20.28 20.13
CA ALA A 81 -0.84 -20.39 21.07
C ALA A 81 0.02 -19.12 21.11
N MET A 82 0.26 -18.52 19.96
CA MET A 82 1.04 -17.28 19.86
C MET A 82 0.30 -16.09 20.48
N ILE A 83 -1.01 -15.91 20.19
CA ILE A 83 -1.80 -14.83 20.78
C ILE A 83 -1.91 -14.97 22.30
N GLU A 84 -2.13 -16.17 22.80
CA GLU A 84 -2.20 -16.44 24.23
C GLU A 84 -0.89 -16.07 24.96
N ASN A 85 0.23 -16.15 24.27
CA ASN A 85 1.56 -15.89 24.81
C ASN A 85 2.11 -14.49 24.48
N PHE A 86 1.34 -13.61 23.86
CA PHE A 86 1.79 -12.23 23.66
C PHE A 86 2.11 -11.56 25.00
N PRO A 87 3.25 -10.88 25.08
CA PRO A 87 3.65 -10.19 26.30
C PRO A 87 2.71 -9.02 26.59
N VAL A 88 1.89 -9.16 27.65
CA VAL A 88 0.90 -8.15 28.07
C VAL A 88 1.50 -7.14 29.06
N CYS A 89 2.56 -7.52 29.78
CA CYS A 89 3.27 -6.66 30.73
C CYS A 89 4.78 -6.89 30.64
N PRO A 90 5.60 -5.84 30.80
CA PRO A 90 7.02 -6.05 30.99
C PRO A 90 7.22 -6.80 32.32
N PRO A 91 8.07 -7.85 32.37
CA PRO A 91 8.35 -8.57 33.60
C PRO A 91 8.99 -7.62 34.60
N LYS A 92 8.41 -7.53 35.79
CA LYS A 92 8.81 -6.58 36.83
C LYS A 92 10.22 -6.82 37.39
N ASN A 93 10.83 -7.99 37.18
CA ASN A 93 12.09 -8.38 37.85
C ASN A 93 12.86 -9.46 37.07
N SER A 94 13.20 -9.31 35.81
CA SER A 94 14.11 -10.26 35.18
C SER A 94 15.18 -9.57 34.33
N ALA A 95 16.40 -10.09 34.44
CA ALA A 95 17.53 -9.80 33.60
C ALA A 95 17.29 -10.30 32.13
N SER A 96 16.14 -10.89 31.84
CA SER A 96 15.73 -11.38 30.54
C SER A 96 15.44 -10.22 29.59
N ARG A 97 15.72 -10.41 28.31
CA ARG A 97 15.44 -9.44 27.24
C ARG A 97 13.97 -9.02 27.29
N THR A 98 13.72 -7.74 27.51
CA THR A 98 12.36 -7.20 27.46
C THR A 98 11.78 -7.41 26.06
N PRO A 99 10.56 -7.97 25.95
CA PRO A 99 9.91 -8.20 24.66
C PRO A 99 9.71 -6.87 23.92
N LYS A 100 10.14 -6.83 22.68
CA LYS A 100 10.08 -5.62 21.86
C LYS A 100 8.88 -5.57 20.93
N LEU A 101 8.12 -6.67 20.81
CA LEU A 101 6.97 -6.74 19.90
C LEU A 101 5.91 -5.68 20.25
N ARG A 102 5.60 -4.83 19.26
CA ARG A 102 4.60 -3.76 19.36
C ARG A 102 3.69 -3.70 18.13
N ILE A 103 4.08 -4.32 17.05
CA ILE A 103 3.38 -4.27 15.77
C ILE A 103 3.16 -5.69 15.26
N LEU A 104 1.90 -6.05 15.06
CA LEU A 104 1.51 -7.31 14.43
C LEU A 104 0.88 -6.99 13.07
N ASP A 105 1.54 -7.38 11.98
CA ASP A 105 1.03 -7.17 10.64
C ASP A 105 0.39 -8.45 10.10
N LEU A 106 -0.91 -8.39 9.87
CA LEU A 106 -1.76 -9.49 9.42
C LEU A 106 -2.28 -9.29 7.99
N ARG A 107 -1.79 -8.27 7.30
CA ARG A 107 -2.21 -7.99 5.92
C ARG A 107 -1.70 -9.07 4.98
N GLN A 108 -2.56 -9.52 4.07
CA GLN A 108 -2.21 -10.52 3.06
C GLN A 108 -1.31 -9.96 1.97
N ASP A 109 -1.56 -8.73 1.54
CA ASP A 109 -0.72 -8.01 0.59
C ASP A 109 0.32 -7.17 1.32
N THR A 110 1.51 -7.71 1.40
CA THR A 110 2.70 -6.99 1.89
C THR A 110 3.32 -6.09 0.83
N ASP A 111 2.56 -5.59 -0.12
CA ASP A 111 3.01 -4.41 -0.82
C ASP A 111 3.11 -3.31 0.24
N CYS A 112 4.30 -3.25 0.85
CA CYS A 112 4.69 -2.18 1.75
C CYS A 112 4.64 -0.89 0.93
N ARG A 113 3.42 -0.36 0.75
CA ARG A 113 3.16 0.89 0.02
C ARG A 113 3.70 2.10 0.76
N THR A 114 4.00 1.94 2.02
CA THR A 114 4.89 2.85 2.73
C THR A 114 6.31 2.54 2.29
N THR A 115 6.62 3.02 1.12
CA THR A 115 7.91 3.01 0.48
C THR A 115 8.99 3.42 1.46
N CYS A 116 9.77 2.45 1.91
CA CYS A 116 11.15 2.72 2.21
C CYS A 116 11.84 2.98 0.86
N PRO A 117 12.22 4.20 0.54
CA PRO A 117 12.85 4.50 -0.75
C PRO A 117 14.22 3.84 -0.92
N GLU A 118 14.77 3.24 0.13
CA GLU A 118 16.11 2.66 0.14
C GLU A 118 16.14 1.13 0.10
N ILE A 119 15.01 0.45 0.37
CA ILE A 119 14.97 -1.01 0.41
C ILE A 119 13.96 -1.54 -0.59
N SER A 120 14.39 -1.70 -1.84
CA SER A 120 13.68 -2.43 -2.90
C SER A 120 13.76 -3.96 -2.71
N ILE A 121 13.92 -4.46 -1.49
CA ILE A 121 13.96 -5.88 -1.20
C ILE A 121 12.58 -6.26 -0.66
N LYS A 122 11.81 -6.98 -1.47
CA LYS A 122 10.63 -7.74 -1.05
C LYS A 122 11.08 -8.84 -0.08
N SER A 123 11.30 -8.48 1.16
CA SER A 123 11.44 -9.47 2.23
C SER A 123 10.12 -9.53 2.96
N PRO A 124 9.51 -10.72 3.13
CA PRO A 124 8.32 -10.88 3.96
C PRO A 124 8.58 -10.52 5.43
N PHE A 125 9.84 -10.28 5.79
CA PHE A 125 10.25 -9.92 7.15
C PHE A 125 11.15 -8.70 7.10
N CYS A 126 10.68 -7.62 7.68
CA CYS A 126 11.44 -6.40 7.75
C CYS A 126 12.47 -6.49 8.88
N PHE A 127 13.75 -6.61 8.53
CA PHE A 127 14.86 -6.71 9.47
C PHE A 127 15.27 -5.37 10.08
N TYR A 128 15.07 -4.30 9.35
CA TYR A 128 15.35 -2.94 9.79
C TYR A 128 14.03 -2.28 10.13
N SER A 129 14.05 -1.39 11.09
CA SER A 129 12.91 -0.60 11.50
C SER A 129 11.98 -0.42 10.30
N CYS A 130 11.03 -1.34 10.19
CA CYS A 130 10.05 -1.25 9.14
C CYS A 130 9.60 0.17 9.13
N THR A 131 9.60 0.78 8.01
CA THR A 131 9.07 2.09 7.75
C THR A 131 7.53 2.13 7.92
N TYR A 132 7.06 1.55 8.96
CA TYR A 132 6.00 2.14 9.71
C TYR A 132 6.54 3.51 10.05
N SER A 133 6.05 4.51 9.42
CA SER A 133 6.58 5.86 9.37
C SER A 133 7.45 6.17 10.60
N ASP A 134 8.56 6.87 10.44
CA ASP A 134 9.39 7.37 11.56
C ASP A 134 8.55 7.88 12.73
N HIS A 135 7.35 8.33 12.44
CA HIS A 135 6.32 8.78 13.36
C HIS A 135 5.72 7.68 14.27
N SER A 136 5.56 6.43 13.79
CA SER A 136 5.06 5.33 14.64
C SER A 136 6.15 4.80 15.57
N ILE A 137 7.40 4.79 15.10
CA ILE A 137 8.57 4.40 15.92
C ILE A 137 8.85 5.48 16.93
N ALA A 138 8.80 6.76 16.58
CA ALA A 138 8.96 7.89 17.49
C ALA A 138 7.91 7.86 18.61
N LYS A 139 6.64 7.58 18.31
CA LYS A 139 5.60 7.41 19.35
C LYS A 139 5.89 6.25 20.30
N ILE A 140 6.44 5.14 19.80
CA ILE A 140 6.82 3.98 20.63
C ILE A 140 8.03 4.33 21.50
N GLU A 141 9.02 5.02 20.94
CA GLU A 141 10.22 5.47 21.66
C GLU A 141 9.88 6.52 22.72
N GLU A 142 8.99 7.46 22.44
CA GLU A 142 8.47 8.42 23.43
C GLU A 142 7.77 7.70 24.58
N GLN A 143 6.96 6.67 24.32
CA GLN A 143 6.32 5.89 25.37
C GLN A 143 7.36 5.17 26.25
N ILE A 144 8.39 4.57 25.66
CA ILE A 144 9.47 3.89 26.41
C ILE A 144 10.28 4.89 27.22
N CYS A 145 10.56 6.08 26.72
CA CYS A 145 11.28 7.12 27.45
C CYS A 145 10.48 7.67 28.64
N PHE A 146 9.16 7.77 28.53
CA PHE A 146 8.29 8.17 29.65
C PHE A 146 8.17 7.10 30.74
N GLU A 147 8.26 5.83 30.39
CA GLU A 147 8.26 4.72 31.35
C GLU A 147 9.57 4.67 32.19
N ASN A 148 10.68 5.12 31.63
CA ASN A 148 11.98 5.15 32.26
C ASN A 148 12.25 6.41 33.13
N SER A 149 11.50 7.49 32.93
CA SER A 149 11.59 8.70 33.75
C SER A 149 10.65 8.59 34.96
N GLY A 150 11.13 7.99 36.03
CA GLY A 150 10.41 7.70 37.26
C GLY A 150 9.87 8.95 37.97
N SER A 151 8.77 9.50 37.54
CA SER A 151 7.99 10.52 38.25
C SER A 151 6.54 10.08 38.44
N MET A 152 6.26 9.77 39.71
CA MET A 152 4.97 9.83 40.40
C MET A 152 3.78 9.11 39.77
N ILE A 153 3.43 7.93 40.36
CA ILE A 153 2.07 7.38 40.54
C ILE A 153 1.05 7.82 39.45
N GLN A 154 1.27 7.42 38.22
CA GLN A 154 0.20 7.28 37.20
C GLN A 154 -0.03 5.78 36.99
N SER A 155 -1.28 5.37 36.93
CA SER A 155 -1.64 4.01 36.55
C SER A 155 -0.84 3.62 35.29
N PRO A 156 -0.23 2.42 35.25
CA PRO A 156 0.58 1.99 34.13
C PRO A 156 -0.26 2.11 32.86
N ARG A 157 0.25 2.85 31.85
CA ARG A 157 -0.42 2.97 30.57
C ARG A 157 -0.48 1.59 29.92
N PRO A 158 -1.58 1.24 29.26
CA PRO A 158 -1.70 -0.06 28.59
C PRO A 158 -0.61 -0.19 27.53
N VAL A 159 -0.09 -1.41 27.35
CA VAL A 159 0.80 -1.74 26.24
C VAL A 159 -0.01 -1.62 24.96
N GLU A 160 0.42 -0.78 24.02
CA GLU A 160 -0.23 -0.60 22.75
C GLU A 160 0.31 -1.59 21.74
N LEU A 161 -0.56 -2.46 21.20
CA LEU A 161 -0.24 -3.38 20.12
C LEU A 161 -0.88 -2.86 18.83
N LEU A 162 -0.05 -2.48 17.85
CA LEU A 162 -0.51 -2.10 16.53
C LEU A 162 -0.82 -3.37 15.73
N VAL A 163 -2.04 -3.45 15.19
CA VAL A 163 -2.49 -4.60 14.39
C VAL A 163 -3.04 -4.10 13.07
N ASP A 164 -2.30 -4.31 12.00
CA ASP A 164 -2.76 -3.99 10.64
C ASP A 164 -3.51 -5.20 10.07
N LEU A 165 -4.71 -4.98 9.53
CA LEU A 165 -5.66 -6.04 9.19
C LEU A 165 -6.12 -5.96 7.74
N SER A 166 -6.27 -7.15 7.12
CA SER A 166 -7.02 -7.33 5.88
C SER A 166 -8.22 -8.23 6.16
N LEU A 167 -9.43 -7.67 6.00
CA LEU A 167 -10.68 -8.35 6.30
C LEU A 167 -11.36 -8.82 5.01
N ASP A 168 -11.37 -10.13 4.76
CA ASP A 168 -12.05 -10.76 3.63
C ASP A 168 -13.44 -11.33 4.00
N GLY A 169 -13.76 -11.35 5.30
CA GLY A 169 -14.96 -11.91 5.87
C GLY A 169 -14.92 -13.42 6.04
N SER A 170 -13.75 -14.04 5.98
CA SER A 170 -13.54 -15.47 6.21
C SER A 170 -13.87 -15.87 7.66
N LEU A 171 -14.11 -17.15 7.87
CA LEU A 171 -14.33 -17.69 9.21
C LEU A 171 -13.06 -17.58 10.06
N MET A 172 -11.91 -17.84 9.45
CA MET A 172 -10.60 -17.78 10.08
C MET A 172 -10.29 -16.41 10.65
N GLU A 173 -10.54 -15.36 9.89
CA GLU A 173 -10.39 -13.98 10.32
C GLU A 173 -11.24 -13.67 11.55
N LYS A 174 -12.49 -14.11 11.56
CA LYS A 174 -13.41 -13.90 12.71
C LYS A 174 -12.92 -14.63 13.96
N GLU A 175 -12.45 -15.86 13.84
CA GLU A 175 -11.91 -16.64 14.94
C GLU A 175 -10.64 -16.01 15.50
N PHE A 176 -9.72 -15.57 14.64
CA PHE A 176 -8.53 -14.86 15.05
C PHE A 176 -8.84 -13.57 15.83
N LEU A 177 -9.76 -12.75 15.32
CA LEU A 177 -10.18 -11.52 16.01
C LEU A 177 -10.88 -11.80 17.34
N ILE A 178 -11.66 -12.88 17.44
CA ILE A 178 -12.26 -13.31 18.70
C ILE A 178 -11.19 -13.68 19.72
N LEU A 179 -10.16 -14.43 19.32
CA LEU A 179 -9.03 -14.77 20.18
C LEU A 179 -8.29 -13.52 20.67
N LEU A 180 -8.00 -12.61 19.76
CA LEU A 180 -7.34 -11.35 20.06
C LEU A 180 -8.18 -10.50 21.04
N MET A 181 -9.49 -10.41 20.83
CA MET A 181 -10.41 -9.69 21.71
C MET A 181 -10.54 -10.33 23.11
N ASN A 182 -10.49 -11.66 23.18
CA ASN A 182 -10.47 -12.36 24.47
C ASN A 182 -9.20 -12.01 25.24
N LYS A 183 -8.05 -12.01 24.57
CA LYS A 183 -6.77 -11.61 25.19
C LYS A 183 -6.80 -10.18 25.71
N ILE A 184 -7.42 -9.23 25.01
CA ILE A 184 -7.61 -7.86 25.49
C ILE A 184 -8.45 -7.84 26.77
N LYS A 185 -9.56 -8.56 26.79
CA LYS A 185 -10.44 -8.63 27.97
C LYS A 185 -9.72 -9.22 29.18
N GLU A 186 -8.93 -10.27 28.99
CA GLU A 186 -8.14 -10.93 30.03
C GLU A 186 -7.03 -10.04 30.56
N SER A 187 -6.51 -9.12 29.73
CA SER A 187 -5.46 -8.19 30.12
C SER A 187 -5.89 -7.11 31.11
N SER A 188 -7.19 -7.05 31.46
CA SER A 188 -7.74 -6.07 32.42
C SER A 188 -7.35 -4.62 32.14
N GLY A 189 -7.23 -4.25 30.86
CA GLY A 189 -6.86 -2.90 30.41
C GLY A 189 -5.36 -2.66 30.29
N SER A 190 -4.53 -3.69 30.50
CA SER A 190 -3.08 -3.59 30.29
C SER A 190 -2.64 -3.66 28.84
N LEU A 191 -3.55 -4.09 27.92
CA LEU A 191 -3.31 -4.19 26.50
C LEU A 191 -4.35 -3.37 25.73
N HIS A 192 -3.90 -2.46 24.89
CA HIS A 192 -4.73 -1.75 23.92
C HIS A 192 -4.36 -2.18 22.50
N ILE A 193 -5.36 -2.46 21.66
CA ILE A 193 -5.13 -2.79 20.25
C ILE A 193 -5.52 -1.60 19.40
N CYS A 194 -4.57 -1.13 18.63
CA CYS A 194 -4.72 -0.07 17.66
C CYS A 194 -4.53 -0.64 16.25
N CYS A 195 -5.58 -0.64 15.43
CA CYS A 195 -5.48 -0.94 14.01
C CYS A 195 -5.21 0.35 13.27
N ARG A 196 -4.08 0.42 12.56
CA ARG A 196 -3.69 1.62 11.83
C ARG A 196 -3.99 1.50 10.34
N ASP A 197 -3.66 0.37 9.71
CA ASP A 197 -4.02 0.06 8.32
C ASP A 197 -5.10 -1.03 8.30
N LEU A 198 -6.26 -0.64 7.81
CA LEU A 198 -7.43 -1.51 7.71
C LEU A 198 -7.87 -1.67 6.27
N GLN A 199 -7.74 -2.87 5.75
CA GLN A 199 -8.18 -3.24 4.41
C GLN A 199 -9.41 -4.13 4.50
N VAL A 200 -10.43 -3.87 3.68
CA VAL A 200 -11.69 -4.62 3.70
C VAL A 200 -12.09 -4.99 2.28
N ASP A 201 -12.17 -6.29 1.96
CA ASP A 201 -12.61 -6.74 0.63
C ASP A 201 -14.11 -6.45 0.43
N LYS A 202 -14.97 -6.93 1.34
CA LYS A 202 -16.42 -6.71 1.28
C LYS A 202 -16.97 -6.17 2.59
N LEU A 203 -17.29 -4.89 2.62
CA LEU A 203 -17.72 -4.23 3.85
C LEU A 203 -19.00 -4.83 4.48
N CYS A 204 -19.92 -5.33 3.67
CA CYS A 204 -21.17 -5.92 4.20
C CYS A 204 -20.94 -7.16 5.07
N GLY A 205 -19.89 -7.94 4.80
CA GLY A 205 -19.51 -9.13 5.56
C GLY A 205 -18.79 -8.83 6.88
N CYS A 206 -18.11 -7.66 6.95
CA CYS A 206 -17.19 -7.34 8.04
C CYS A 206 -17.75 -6.39 9.09
N LYS A 207 -19.02 -5.95 8.98
CA LYS A 207 -19.61 -4.95 9.90
C LYS A 207 -19.55 -5.35 11.38
N CYS A 208 -19.80 -6.61 11.70
CA CYS A 208 -19.74 -7.10 13.07
C CYS A 208 -18.31 -7.07 13.61
N THR A 209 -17.35 -7.43 12.76
CA THR A 209 -15.93 -7.45 13.06
C THR A 209 -15.38 -6.05 13.35
N LEU A 210 -15.81 -5.06 12.57
CA LEU A 210 -15.40 -3.66 12.75
C LEU A 210 -15.87 -3.05 14.08
N ASN A 211 -16.86 -3.65 14.75
CA ASN A 211 -17.30 -3.19 16.08
C ASN A 211 -16.32 -3.55 17.20
N PHE A 212 -15.44 -4.51 16.96
CA PHE A 212 -14.42 -4.91 17.93
C PHE A 212 -13.17 -4.01 17.88
N LEU A 213 -13.00 -3.22 16.81
CA LEU A 213 -11.83 -2.38 16.60
C LEU A 213 -12.10 -0.94 17.06
N ASP A 214 -11.10 -0.32 17.66
CA ASP A 214 -11.10 1.14 17.84
C ASP A 214 -10.74 1.82 16.53
N LEU A 215 -11.77 2.22 15.78
CA LEU A 215 -11.60 2.84 14.47
C LEU A 215 -11.02 4.27 14.54
N LYS A 216 -10.84 4.83 15.73
CA LYS A 216 -10.15 6.14 15.89
C LYS A 216 -8.66 6.05 15.63
N CYS A 217 -8.07 4.85 15.80
CA CYS A 217 -6.66 4.60 15.57
C CYS A 217 -6.33 4.36 14.09
N VAL A 218 -7.33 4.26 13.20
CA VAL A 218 -7.11 3.94 11.79
C VAL A 218 -6.60 5.16 11.05
N ASP A 219 -5.37 5.07 10.51
CA ASP A 219 -4.74 6.08 9.67
C ASP A 219 -4.98 5.80 8.18
N GLN A 220 -5.06 4.51 7.81
CA GLN A 220 -5.24 4.06 6.43
C GLN A 220 -6.46 3.12 6.34
N PHE A 221 -7.39 3.45 5.46
CA PHE A 221 -8.60 2.66 5.27
C PHE A 221 -8.83 2.37 3.79
N SER A 222 -8.94 1.08 3.47
CA SER A 222 -9.18 0.60 2.11
C SER A 222 -10.41 -0.30 2.05
N VAL A 223 -11.29 -0.10 1.04
CA VAL A 223 -12.46 -0.94 0.78
C VAL A 223 -12.49 -1.30 -0.70
N ASP A 224 -12.45 -2.61 -1.04
CA ASP A 224 -12.57 -3.04 -2.45
C ASP A 224 -14.03 -3.00 -2.92
N ARG A 225 -14.99 -3.44 -2.10
CA ARG A 225 -16.42 -3.50 -2.46
C ARG A 225 -17.32 -3.11 -1.31
N GLY A 226 -18.26 -2.20 -1.58
CA GLY A 226 -19.23 -1.79 -0.58
C GLY A 226 -20.26 -0.79 -1.07
N SER A 227 -21.33 -0.58 -0.29
CA SER A 227 -22.23 0.55 -0.54
C SER A 227 -21.67 1.82 0.09
N LEU A 228 -21.82 2.96 -0.58
CA LEU A 228 -21.42 4.25 -0.03
C LEU A 228 -22.11 4.55 1.31
N SER A 229 -23.31 4.02 1.54
CA SER A 229 -24.04 4.17 2.80
C SER A 229 -23.30 3.48 3.96
N ASP A 230 -22.83 2.26 3.71
CA ASP A 230 -22.10 1.48 4.72
C ASP A 230 -20.73 2.11 5.02
N ILE A 231 -20.01 2.49 3.96
CA ILE A 231 -18.74 3.20 4.07
C ILE A 231 -18.91 4.49 4.88
N THR A 232 -19.93 5.28 4.59
CA THR A 232 -20.21 6.53 5.30
C THR A 232 -20.48 6.29 6.80
N SER A 233 -21.11 5.18 7.14
CA SER A 233 -21.34 4.79 8.53
C SER A 233 -20.03 4.47 9.27
N VAL A 234 -19.09 3.78 8.62
CA VAL A 234 -17.78 3.45 9.17
C VAL A 234 -16.89 4.70 9.28
N LEU A 235 -16.83 5.53 8.23
CA LEU A 235 -16.05 6.77 8.21
C LEU A 235 -16.46 7.77 9.32
N SER A 236 -17.69 7.65 9.84
CA SER A 236 -18.12 8.51 10.95
C SER A 236 -17.31 8.29 12.24
N ARG A 237 -16.61 7.17 12.36
CA ARG A 237 -15.79 6.77 13.50
C ARG A 237 -14.28 6.99 13.27
N MET A 238 -13.89 7.39 12.04
CA MET A 238 -12.50 7.59 11.59
C MET A 238 -12.28 9.07 11.29
N ALA A 239 -11.69 9.82 12.21
CA ALA A 239 -11.49 11.27 12.03
C ALA A 239 -10.09 11.64 11.54
N HIS A 240 -9.10 10.75 11.74
CA HIS A 240 -7.67 11.05 11.55
C HIS A 240 -7.05 10.30 10.37
N LEU A 241 -7.86 9.91 9.37
CA LEU A 241 -7.35 9.21 8.19
C LEU A 241 -6.31 10.05 7.44
N GLU A 242 -5.18 9.42 7.14
CA GLU A 242 -4.17 9.93 6.21
C GLU A 242 -4.37 9.37 4.79
N SER A 243 -4.87 8.14 4.67
CA SER A 243 -5.17 7.49 3.39
C SER A 243 -6.56 6.88 3.37
N LEU A 244 -7.31 7.17 2.32
CA LEU A 244 -8.63 6.59 2.03
C LEU A 244 -8.65 6.03 0.62
N SER A 245 -8.84 4.71 0.50
CA SER A 245 -8.92 4.01 -0.78
C SER A 245 -10.27 3.30 -0.92
N LEU A 246 -11.05 3.68 -1.92
CA LEU A 246 -12.37 3.14 -2.19
C LEU A 246 -12.42 2.61 -3.63
N PHE A 247 -12.69 1.30 -3.76
CA PHE A 247 -12.77 0.61 -5.05
C PHE A 247 -14.18 0.05 -5.24
N LYS A 248 -14.68 0.08 -6.47
CA LYS A 248 -15.97 -0.54 -6.87
C LYS A 248 -17.13 -0.23 -5.89
N VAL A 249 -17.21 1.01 -5.44
CA VAL A 249 -18.25 1.45 -4.49
C VAL A 249 -19.55 1.71 -5.21
N THR A 250 -20.63 1.15 -4.67
CA THR A 250 -21.98 1.35 -5.23
C THR A 250 -22.72 2.48 -4.51
N PHE A 251 -23.36 3.35 -5.28
CA PHE A 251 -24.24 4.41 -4.78
C PHE A 251 -25.28 4.81 -5.81
N ARG A 252 -26.44 5.29 -5.34
CA ARG A 252 -27.56 5.58 -6.21
C ARG A 252 -27.44 6.90 -6.97
N SER A 253 -26.84 7.90 -6.37
CA SER A 253 -26.77 9.24 -6.96
C SER A 253 -25.75 10.13 -6.26
N LEU A 254 -25.01 10.91 -7.05
CA LEU A 254 -24.10 11.96 -6.54
C LEU A 254 -24.86 13.16 -5.92
N SER A 255 -26.14 13.33 -6.20
CA SER A 255 -26.97 14.37 -5.57
C SER A 255 -27.68 13.92 -4.28
N GLY A 256 -27.64 12.63 -3.97
CA GLY A 256 -28.36 12.03 -2.85
C GLY A 256 -27.80 12.40 -1.46
N LYS A 257 -28.64 12.15 -0.43
CA LYS A 257 -28.29 12.42 0.98
C LYS A 257 -27.03 11.66 1.43
N VAL A 258 -26.84 10.42 0.94
CA VAL A 258 -25.67 9.59 1.29
C VAL A 258 -24.39 10.22 0.79
N PHE A 259 -24.36 10.67 -0.47
CA PHE A 259 -23.19 11.33 -1.03
C PHE A 259 -22.88 12.66 -0.32
N LYS A 260 -23.89 13.46 0.02
CA LYS A 260 -23.71 14.67 0.83
C LYS A 260 -23.10 14.36 2.21
N LYS A 261 -23.55 13.26 2.86
CA LYS A 261 -23.00 12.82 4.14
C LYS A 261 -21.55 12.36 4.00
N PHE A 262 -21.24 11.62 2.93
CA PHE A 262 -19.86 11.21 2.59
C PHE A 262 -18.95 12.44 2.43
N LEU A 263 -19.37 13.44 1.64
CA LEU A 263 -18.61 14.69 1.52
C LEU A 263 -18.42 15.41 2.86
N GLY A 264 -19.41 15.36 3.74
CA GLY A 264 -19.31 15.90 5.11
C GLY A 264 -18.26 15.17 5.97
N HIS A 265 -18.04 13.89 5.74
CA HIS A 265 -16.95 13.15 6.41
C HIS A 265 -15.59 13.52 5.82
N LEU A 266 -15.45 13.55 4.49
CA LEU A 266 -14.21 13.98 3.83
C LEU A 266 -13.75 15.37 4.29
N ARG A 267 -14.68 16.29 4.46
CA ARG A 267 -14.38 17.67 4.94
C ARG A 267 -13.73 17.71 6.33
N ARG A 268 -13.98 16.71 7.16
CA ARG A 268 -13.44 16.62 8.53
C ARG A 268 -12.09 15.90 8.61
N MET A 269 -11.63 15.31 7.51
CA MET A 269 -10.37 14.57 7.44
C MET A 269 -9.22 15.53 7.12
N GLU A 270 -8.81 16.34 8.10
CA GLU A 270 -7.78 17.37 7.91
C GLU A 270 -6.38 16.80 7.63
N SER A 271 -6.14 15.55 8.03
CA SER A 271 -4.88 14.84 7.84
C SER A 271 -4.78 14.06 6.53
N LEU A 272 -5.82 14.08 5.67
CA LEU A 272 -5.88 13.24 4.48
C LEU A 272 -4.85 13.66 3.43
N LYS A 273 -3.86 12.81 3.19
CA LYS A 273 -2.78 12.96 2.21
C LYS A 273 -3.03 12.17 0.93
N GLU A 274 -3.74 11.05 1.05
CA GLU A 274 -4.02 10.13 -0.05
C GLU A 274 -5.52 9.87 -0.20
N LEU A 275 -6.01 10.06 -1.43
CA LEU A 275 -7.39 9.73 -1.79
C LEU A 275 -7.41 8.88 -3.06
N ASN A 276 -7.99 7.69 -2.95
CA ASN A 276 -8.25 6.81 -4.07
C ASN A 276 -9.76 6.56 -4.21
N LEU A 277 -10.32 6.96 -5.35
CA LEU A 277 -11.74 6.79 -5.70
C LEU A 277 -11.88 6.00 -7.01
N SER A 278 -11.21 4.85 -7.10
CA SER A 278 -11.26 4.00 -8.28
C SER A 278 -12.69 3.54 -8.59
N SER A 279 -13.09 3.70 -9.84
CA SER A 279 -14.44 3.33 -10.33
C SER A 279 -15.58 4.11 -9.69
N PHE A 280 -15.32 5.31 -9.20
CA PHE A 280 -16.37 6.28 -8.88
C PHE A 280 -16.79 7.02 -10.14
N TYR A 281 -18.07 6.97 -10.49
CA TYR A 281 -18.58 7.72 -11.62
C TYR A 281 -18.70 9.21 -11.25
N LEU A 282 -17.65 9.99 -11.51
CA LEU A 282 -17.54 11.40 -11.07
C LEU A 282 -17.78 12.42 -12.19
N LYS A 283 -18.22 12.00 -13.39
CA LYS A 283 -18.45 12.88 -14.53
C LYS A 283 -19.17 14.17 -14.18
N ASN A 284 -18.54 15.32 -14.43
CA ASN A 284 -19.00 16.66 -14.09
C ASN A 284 -19.25 16.90 -12.57
N ASN A 285 -18.65 16.11 -11.68
CA ASN A 285 -18.86 16.23 -10.24
C ASN A 285 -17.55 16.13 -9.40
N LEU A 286 -16.40 16.08 -10.06
CA LEU A 286 -15.10 16.01 -9.37
C LEU A 286 -14.91 17.22 -8.45
N ASP A 287 -15.39 18.40 -8.87
CA ASP A 287 -15.32 19.64 -8.09
C ASP A 287 -16.00 19.52 -6.72
N ARG A 288 -17.08 18.74 -6.62
CA ARG A 288 -17.79 18.54 -5.35
C ARG A 288 -16.98 17.74 -4.34
N VAL A 289 -16.15 16.83 -4.82
CA VAL A 289 -15.26 16.01 -3.98
C VAL A 289 -14.05 16.84 -3.57
N LEU A 290 -13.33 17.42 -4.53
CA LEU A 290 -12.06 18.10 -4.25
C LEU A 290 -12.23 19.36 -3.41
N ARG A 291 -13.31 20.15 -3.60
CA ARG A 291 -13.55 21.37 -2.80
C ARG A 291 -13.70 21.14 -1.30
N VAL A 292 -14.07 19.95 -0.88
CA VAL A 292 -14.25 19.65 0.55
C VAL A 292 -13.00 19.09 1.21
N LEU A 293 -11.98 18.71 0.41
CA LEU A 293 -10.72 18.17 0.90
C LEU A 293 -9.79 19.27 1.41
N PRO A 294 -8.92 18.95 2.37
CA PRO A 294 -7.85 19.86 2.78
C PRO A 294 -6.83 20.05 1.64
N PRO A 295 -6.13 21.21 1.59
CA PRO A 295 -5.14 21.49 0.54
C PRO A 295 -3.79 20.80 0.77
N VAL A 296 -3.78 19.67 1.42
CA VAL A 296 -2.57 18.88 1.80
C VAL A 296 -2.45 17.55 1.05
N LEU A 297 -3.27 17.35 0.01
CA LEU A 297 -3.28 16.10 -0.74
C LEU A 297 -1.98 15.91 -1.52
N ASP A 298 -1.30 14.77 -1.28
CA ASP A 298 -0.07 14.37 -1.97
C ASP A 298 -0.34 13.34 -3.08
N PHE A 299 -1.34 12.45 -2.88
CA PHE A 299 -1.62 11.32 -3.75
C PHE A 299 -3.09 11.28 -4.13
N LEU A 300 -3.38 11.31 -5.44
CA LEU A 300 -4.74 11.28 -5.97
C LEU A 300 -4.87 10.20 -7.06
N TYR A 301 -5.76 9.25 -6.81
CA TYR A 301 -6.08 8.18 -7.75
C TYR A 301 -7.54 8.28 -8.16
N LEU A 302 -7.77 8.47 -9.43
CA LEU A 302 -9.09 8.58 -10.05
C LEU A 302 -9.24 7.67 -11.29
N PRO A 303 -8.74 6.41 -11.28
CA PRO A 303 -8.91 5.56 -12.45
C PRO A 303 -10.37 5.11 -12.58
N PHE A 304 -10.83 4.94 -13.84
CA PHE A 304 -12.21 4.53 -14.16
C PHE A 304 -13.30 5.46 -13.61
N CYS A 305 -13.05 6.77 -13.53
CA CYS A 305 -14.00 7.74 -12.97
C CYS A 305 -14.89 8.44 -14.03
N ASP A 306 -14.72 8.14 -15.31
CA ASP A 306 -15.40 8.79 -16.46
C ASP A 306 -15.31 10.33 -16.36
N LEU A 307 -14.11 10.84 -16.12
CA LEU A 307 -13.87 12.27 -15.96
C LEU A 307 -14.12 13.02 -17.27
N SER A 308 -14.85 14.13 -17.19
CA SER A 308 -15.14 14.99 -18.34
C SER A 308 -14.08 16.08 -18.53
N TYR A 309 -14.09 16.73 -19.68
CA TYR A 309 -13.28 17.93 -19.95
C TYR A 309 -13.44 19.00 -18.85
N ARG A 310 -14.66 19.18 -18.34
CA ARG A 310 -14.95 20.11 -17.25
C ARG A 310 -14.23 19.72 -15.96
N ASP A 311 -14.14 18.42 -15.65
CA ASP A 311 -13.47 17.93 -14.46
C ASP A 311 -11.96 18.16 -14.56
N PHE A 312 -11.35 17.96 -15.73
CA PHE A 312 -9.94 18.28 -15.96
C PHE A 312 -9.64 19.77 -15.85
N ARG A 313 -10.51 20.61 -16.42
CA ARG A 313 -10.39 22.06 -16.29
C ARG A 313 -10.48 22.51 -14.83
N PHE A 314 -11.37 21.90 -14.06
CA PHE A 314 -11.44 22.14 -12.62
C PHE A 314 -10.18 21.66 -11.90
N LEU A 315 -9.70 20.45 -12.19
CA LEU A 315 -8.51 19.88 -11.57
C LEU A 315 -7.27 20.74 -11.78
N ALA A 316 -7.12 21.31 -12.97
CA ALA A 316 -6.01 22.22 -13.30
C ALA A 316 -6.00 23.53 -12.46
N GLN A 317 -7.15 23.95 -11.94
CA GLN A 317 -7.29 25.19 -11.17
C GLN A 317 -7.50 24.95 -9.67
N CYS A 318 -7.54 23.69 -9.26
CA CYS A 318 -7.92 23.29 -7.91
C CYS A 318 -6.72 23.37 -6.94
N PRO A 319 -6.82 24.16 -5.85
CA PRO A 319 -5.75 24.25 -4.86
C PRO A 319 -5.37 22.90 -4.24
N GLN A 320 -6.33 21.98 -4.08
CA GLN A 320 -6.12 20.65 -3.53
C GLN A 320 -5.24 19.78 -4.43
N ALA A 321 -5.17 20.10 -5.73
CA ALA A 321 -4.34 19.36 -6.69
C ALA A 321 -2.98 20.03 -6.97
N SER A 322 -2.69 21.20 -6.39
CA SER A 322 -1.49 21.99 -6.72
C SER A 322 -0.18 21.43 -6.19
N ARG A 323 -0.21 20.43 -5.32
CA ARG A 323 0.96 19.84 -4.65
C ARG A 323 1.11 18.34 -4.85
N LEU A 324 0.32 17.76 -5.76
CA LEU A 324 0.33 16.32 -5.95
C LEU A 324 1.72 15.80 -6.33
N LYS A 325 2.13 14.77 -5.65
CA LYS A 325 3.32 13.97 -5.96
C LYS A 325 2.97 12.78 -6.85
N LEU A 326 1.73 12.27 -6.73
CA LEU A 326 1.21 11.21 -7.55
C LEU A 326 -0.18 11.57 -8.06
N LEU A 327 -0.38 11.34 -9.36
CA LEU A 327 -1.66 11.50 -10.04
C LEU A 327 -1.92 10.30 -10.95
N ASN A 328 -2.97 9.54 -10.66
CA ASN A 328 -3.43 8.45 -11.51
C ASN A 328 -4.79 8.79 -12.11
N LEU A 329 -4.83 8.95 -13.42
CA LEU A 329 -6.04 9.24 -14.21
C LEU A 329 -6.34 8.13 -15.22
N SER A 330 -5.73 6.96 -15.07
CA SER A 330 -5.87 5.84 -15.99
C SER A 330 -7.33 5.46 -16.24
N ASN A 331 -7.63 4.99 -17.44
CA ASN A 331 -8.98 4.57 -17.82
C ASN A 331 -10.04 5.69 -17.76
N ASN A 332 -9.63 6.94 -17.99
CA ASN A 332 -10.53 8.06 -18.28
C ASN A 332 -10.33 8.49 -19.72
N ALA A 333 -11.34 8.25 -20.56
CA ALA A 333 -11.24 8.53 -21.98
C ALA A 333 -11.17 10.02 -22.27
N MET A 334 -10.13 10.45 -22.98
CA MET A 334 -9.87 11.85 -23.33
C MET A 334 -10.06 12.06 -24.84
N TYR A 335 -11.30 12.22 -25.26
CA TYR A 335 -11.68 12.43 -26.69
C TYR A 335 -11.64 13.90 -27.12
N TRP A 336 -10.87 14.73 -26.47
CA TRP A 336 -10.90 16.17 -26.70
C TRP A 336 -9.97 16.58 -27.83
N ASP A 337 -10.37 17.61 -28.57
CA ASP A 337 -9.51 18.27 -29.55
C ASP A 337 -8.53 19.24 -28.86
N ASP A 338 -8.91 19.77 -27.70
CA ASP A 338 -8.14 20.72 -26.91
C ASP A 338 -7.63 20.10 -25.62
N PHE A 339 -6.33 19.95 -25.48
CA PHE A 339 -5.64 19.41 -24.32
C PHE A 339 -5.10 20.50 -23.37
N GLU A 340 -5.49 21.76 -23.56
CA GLU A 340 -5.04 22.88 -22.73
C GLU A 340 -5.28 22.65 -21.24
N PRO A 341 -6.45 22.15 -20.76
CA PRO A 341 -6.63 21.92 -19.32
C PRO A 341 -5.66 20.89 -18.76
N PHE A 342 -5.30 19.85 -19.51
CA PHE A 342 -4.35 18.86 -19.06
C PHE A 342 -2.91 19.39 -19.11
N ASN A 343 -2.56 20.17 -20.12
CA ASN A 343 -1.28 20.88 -20.19
C ASN A 343 -1.11 21.86 -19.02
N ALA A 344 -2.16 22.64 -18.69
CA ALA A 344 -2.19 23.54 -17.57
C ALA A 344 -2.01 22.78 -16.23
N LEU A 345 -2.68 21.63 -16.06
CA LEU A 345 -2.53 20.78 -14.90
C LEU A 345 -1.08 20.30 -14.72
N LEU A 346 -0.47 19.75 -15.77
CA LEU A 346 0.93 19.32 -15.74
C LEU A 346 1.89 20.49 -15.47
N GLY A 347 1.60 21.66 -16.02
CA GLY A 347 2.36 22.89 -15.73
C GLY A 347 2.32 23.27 -14.26
N ASN A 348 1.16 23.19 -13.62
CA ASN A 348 1.01 23.50 -12.20
C ASN A 348 1.64 22.45 -11.27
N LEU A 349 1.80 21.23 -11.76
CA LEU A 349 2.41 20.12 -11.02
C LEU A 349 3.89 19.89 -11.34
N SER A 350 4.49 20.70 -12.21
CA SER A 350 5.86 20.48 -12.72
C SER A 350 6.91 20.35 -11.61
N ASP A 351 6.74 21.07 -10.51
CA ASP A 351 7.69 21.10 -9.40
C ASP A 351 7.45 20.02 -8.32
N THR A 352 6.32 19.31 -8.38
CA THR A 352 5.95 18.36 -7.32
C THR A 352 5.71 16.94 -7.81
N LEU A 353 5.27 16.77 -9.06
CA LEU A 353 4.83 15.49 -9.60
C LEU A 353 5.99 14.50 -9.75
N GLN A 354 5.87 13.35 -9.08
CA GLN A 354 6.84 12.27 -9.12
C GLN A 354 6.32 11.04 -9.87
N HIS A 355 5.00 10.86 -9.89
CA HIS A 355 4.37 9.71 -10.51
C HIS A 355 3.12 10.15 -11.26
N LEU A 356 3.06 9.86 -12.55
CA LEU A 356 1.91 10.13 -13.42
C LEU A 356 1.47 8.86 -14.11
N GLU A 357 0.19 8.52 -14.01
CA GLU A 357 -0.43 7.43 -14.77
C GLU A 357 -1.62 7.94 -15.58
N ILE A 358 -1.52 7.77 -16.89
CA ILE A 358 -2.54 8.08 -17.90
C ILE A 358 -2.69 6.89 -18.86
N ASN A 359 -2.67 5.67 -18.30
CA ASN A 359 -2.83 4.44 -19.05
C ASN A 359 -4.26 4.32 -19.57
N HIS A 360 -4.42 3.82 -20.80
CA HIS A 360 -5.73 3.53 -21.38
C HIS A 360 -6.68 4.75 -21.37
N CYS A 361 -6.15 5.93 -21.74
CA CYS A 361 -6.91 7.18 -21.78
C CYS A 361 -7.34 7.60 -23.19
N LEU A 362 -7.06 6.79 -24.21
CA LEU A 362 -7.35 7.05 -25.62
C LEU A 362 -6.66 8.31 -26.18
N ILE A 363 -5.50 8.62 -25.61
CA ILE A 363 -4.66 9.74 -26.05
C ILE A 363 -4.00 9.34 -27.39
N GLY A 364 -4.37 10.00 -28.47
CA GLY A 364 -3.78 9.78 -29.80
C GLY A 364 -2.52 10.62 -30.04
N ASP A 365 -1.97 10.49 -31.25
CA ASP A 365 -0.70 11.13 -31.65
C ASP A 365 -0.67 12.65 -31.48
N SER A 366 -1.71 13.34 -31.95
CA SER A 366 -1.81 14.81 -31.86
C SER A 366 -1.80 15.27 -30.41
N ALA A 367 -2.64 14.64 -29.57
CA ALA A 367 -2.76 14.93 -28.16
C ALA A 367 -1.45 14.64 -27.42
N MET A 368 -0.84 13.48 -27.64
CA MET A 368 0.41 13.11 -27.00
C MET A 368 1.54 14.08 -27.39
N SER A 369 1.61 14.46 -28.68
CA SER A 369 2.60 15.43 -29.15
C SER A 369 2.45 16.81 -28.46
N SER A 370 1.21 17.24 -28.19
CA SER A 370 0.92 18.49 -27.49
C SER A 370 1.31 18.44 -25.99
N LEU A 371 1.36 17.24 -25.40
CA LEU A 371 1.71 17.05 -23.97
C LEU A 371 3.21 17.02 -23.71
N ILE A 372 4.04 16.75 -24.72
CA ILE A 372 5.51 16.63 -24.54
C ILE A 372 6.11 17.87 -23.84
N PRO A 373 5.82 19.12 -24.22
CA PRO A 373 6.41 20.29 -23.60
C PRO A 373 6.05 20.43 -22.11
N ALA A 374 4.88 19.98 -21.69
CA ALA A 374 4.46 20.00 -20.31
C ALA A 374 5.11 18.85 -19.52
N LEU A 375 5.20 17.65 -20.10
CA LEU A 375 5.84 16.50 -19.48
C LEU A 375 7.32 16.72 -19.19
N ILE A 376 8.08 17.31 -20.11
CA ILE A 376 9.52 17.57 -19.90
C ILE A 376 9.78 18.64 -18.84
N ARG A 377 8.81 19.48 -18.50
CA ARG A 377 8.91 20.42 -17.36
C ARG A 377 8.74 19.74 -16.00
N CYS A 378 8.14 18.53 -15.95
CA CYS A 378 7.99 17.77 -14.71
C CYS A 378 9.33 17.14 -14.28
N THR A 379 10.29 17.95 -13.85
CA THR A 379 11.69 17.54 -13.58
C THR A 379 11.81 16.58 -12.38
N HIS A 380 10.76 16.46 -11.56
CA HIS A 380 10.72 15.55 -10.42
C HIS A 380 10.10 14.18 -10.75
N LEU A 381 9.63 13.99 -11.98
CA LEU A 381 8.99 12.77 -12.40
C LEU A 381 9.94 11.57 -12.32
N ARG A 382 9.50 10.50 -11.65
CA ARG A 382 10.21 9.22 -11.46
C ARG A 382 9.57 8.08 -12.22
N VAL A 383 8.23 8.11 -12.32
CA VAL A 383 7.43 7.09 -13.00
C VAL A 383 6.44 7.77 -13.92
N LEU A 384 6.39 7.33 -15.17
CA LEU A 384 5.38 7.73 -16.14
C LEU A 384 4.75 6.48 -16.76
N GLY A 385 3.44 6.32 -16.57
CA GLY A 385 2.62 5.29 -17.24
C GLY A 385 1.67 5.93 -18.24
N PHE A 386 1.81 5.57 -19.54
CA PHE A 386 0.86 5.95 -20.58
C PHE A 386 0.56 4.78 -21.53
N ALA A 387 0.67 3.56 -21.02
CA ALA A 387 0.36 2.33 -21.74
C ALA A 387 -1.05 2.32 -22.33
N SER A 388 -1.29 1.47 -23.32
CA SER A 388 -2.60 1.25 -23.95
C SER A 388 -3.26 2.53 -24.50
N ASN A 389 -2.45 3.48 -24.96
CA ASN A 389 -2.92 4.63 -25.75
C ASN A 389 -2.63 4.41 -27.25
N PRO A 390 -3.50 4.89 -28.17
CA PRO A 390 -3.36 4.64 -29.61
C PRO A 390 -2.25 5.52 -30.24
N ILE A 391 -1.00 5.17 -29.98
CA ILE A 391 0.17 5.94 -30.42
C ILE A 391 0.87 5.22 -31.58
N THR A 392 1.30 5.98 -32.61
CA THR A 392 2.14 5.47 -33.68
C THR A 392 3.62 5.44 -33.27
N MET A 393 4.43 4.63 -33.96
CA MET A 393 5.87 4.52 -33.67
C MET A 393 6.62 5.85 -33.78
N PRO A 394 6.38 6.72 -34.78
CA PRO A 394 7.06 8.01 -34.88
C PRO A 394 6.80 8.90 -33.66
N VAL A 395 5.54 8.97 -33.19
CA VAL A 395 5.19 9.79 -32.00
C VAL A 395 5.74 9.14 -30.74
N LEU A 396 5.65 7.82 -30.61
CA LEU A 396 6.28 7.11 -29.47
C LEU A 396 7.77 7.40 -29.39
N ALA A 397 8.51 7.29 -30.51
CA ALA A 397 9.93 7.57 -30.54
C ALA A 397 10.25 9.02 -30.13
N ASN A 398 9.46 10.00 -30.58
CA ASN A 398 9.61 11.40 -30.22
C ASN A 398 9.38 11.62 -28.70
N VAL A 399 8.31 11.05 -28.16
CA VAL A 399 8.02 11.11 -26.70
C VAL A 399 9.19 10.50 -25.90
N MET A 400 9.59 9.27 -26.24
CA MET A 400 10.59 8.52 -25.51
C MET A 400 11.96 9.25 -25.56
N ASN A 401 12.31 9.82 -26.72
CA ASN A 401 13.52 10.62 -26.84
C ASN A 401 13.48 11.88 -25.97
N SER A 402 12.32 12.58 -25.94
CA SER A 402 12.15 13.78 -25.12
C SER A 402 12.23 13.45 -23.63
N LEU A 403 11.73 12.31 -23.19
CA LEU A 403 11.75 11.85 -21.79
C LEU A 403 13.18 11.51 -21.29
N THR A 404 14.13 11.23 -22.17
CA THR A 404 15.53 10.98 -21.76
C THR A 404 16.17 12.18 -21.07
N THR A 405 15.64 13.38 -21.30
CA THR A 405 16.12 14.63 -20.66
C THR A 405 15.78 14.69 -19.16
N LEU A 406 14.79 13.93 -18.71
CA LEU A 406 14.32 13.92 -17.32
C LEU A 406 15.23 13.04 -16.45
N LYS A 407 16.19 13.65 -15.74
CA LYS A 407 17.20 12.92 -14.95
C LYS A 407 16.66 12.03 -13.84
N LYS A 408 15.54 12.41 -13.24
CA LYS A 408 14.90 11.66 -12.15
C LYS A 408 13.98 10.53 -12.62
N LEU A 409 13.60 10.52 -13.90
CA LEU A 409 12.72 9.52 -14.47
C LEU A 409 13.43 8.16 -14.56
N LYS A 410 12.85 7.15 -13.92
CA LYS A 410 13.43 5.79 -13.81
C LYS A 410 12.60 4.74 -14.54
N ILE A 411 11.28 4.90 -14.53
CA ILE A 411 10.36 3.91 -15.10
C ILE A 411 9.41 4.61 -16.06
N VAL A 412 9.34 4.09 -17.28
CA VAL A 412 8.36 4.51 -18.30
C VAL A 412 7.59 3.28 -18.76
N ILE A 413 6.27 3.31 -18.55
CA ILE A 413 5.37 2.26 -19.04
C ILE A 413 4.72 2.79 -20.32
N TYR A 414 5.21 2.32 -21.48
CA TYR A 414 4.84 2.85 -22.79
C TYR A 414 3.78 1.97 -23.49
N PRO A 415 2.98 2.54 -24.40
CA PRO A 415 2.01 1.79 -25.19
C PRO A 415 2.69 0.98 -26.30
N ILE A 416 2.13 -0.17 -26.62
CA ILE A 416 2.49 -0.88 -27.85
C ILE A 416 1.97 -0.08 -29.06
N PRO A 417 2.84 0.32 -30.01
CA PRO A 417 2.40 1.10 -31.17
C PRO A 417 1.31 0.41 -31.98
N VAL A 418 0.37 1.20 -32.50
CA VAL A 418 -0.83 0.70 -33.19
C VAL A 418 -0.53 -0.24 -34.37
N HIS A 419 0.60 -0.07 -35.09
CA HIS A 419 1.00 -0.94 -36.20
C HIS A 419 1.41 -2.36 -35.78
N CYS A 420 1.63 -2.59 -34.48
CA CYS A 420 1.93 -3.92 -33.94
C CYS A 420 0.67 -4.79 -33.80
N TYR A 421 -0.50 -4.24 -34.03
CA TYR A 421 -1.76 -5.00 -34.02
C TYR A 421 -2.24 -5.28 -35.44
N GLU A 422 -2.86 -6.46 -35.69
CA GLU A 422 -3.26 -6.88 -37.03
C GLU A 422 -4.38 -6.03 -37.66
N ARG A 423 -5.20 -5.36 -36.87
CA ARG A 423 -6.38 -4.57 -37.33
C ARG A 423 -6.40 -3.13 -36.83
N TRP A 424 -5.30 -2.53 -36.55
CA TRP A 424 -5.21 -1.14 -36.10
C TRP A 424 -6.07 -0.79 -34.85
N HIS A 425 -6.54 -1.79 -34.10
CA HIS A 425 -7.23 -1.59 -32.83
C HIS A 425 -6.79 -2.64 -31.82
N PHE A 426 -6.85 -2.27 -30.55
CA PHE A 426 -6.36 -3.05 -29.42
C PHE A 426 -7.03 -4.43 -29.20
N GLN A 427 -8.05 -4.76 -29.98
CA GLN A 427 -8.70 -6.09 -29.99
C GLN A 427 -8.12 -7.03 -31.08
N GLY A 428 -7.19 -6.54 -31.91
CA GLY A 428 -6.47 -7.37 -32.87
C GLY A 428 -5.39 -8.20 -32.17
N SER A 429 -5.02 -9.34 -32.80
CA SER A 429 -3.88 -10.13 -32.29
C SER A 429 -2.58 -9.32 -32.37
N LEU A 430 -1.76 -9.45 -31.32
CA LEU A 430 -0.48 -8.77 -31.25
C LEU A 430 0.57 -9.47 -32.11
N ASP A 431 1.15 -8.75 -33.06
CA ASP A 431 2.30 -9.21 -33.83
C ASP A 431 3.59 -9.08 -32.99
N ARG A 432 3.98 -10.21 -32.38
CA ARG A 432 5.17 -10.25 -31.52
C ARG A 432 6.47 -9.93 -32.25
N ARG A 433 6.56 -10.17 -33.58
CA ARG A 433 7.73 -9.83 -34.39
C ARG A 433 7.89 -8.32 -34.53
N LYS A 434 6.80 -7.62 -34.85
CA LYS A 434 6.80 -6.16 -34.89
C LYS A 434 7.09 -5.55 -33.53
N LEU A 435 6.52 -6.10 -32.46
CA LEU A 435 6.83 -5.65 -31.10
C LEU A 435 8.31 -5.83 -30.75
N ALA A 436 8.93 -6.95 -31.11
CA ALA A 436 10.35 -7.19 -30.88
C ALA A 436 11.23 -6.13 -31.58
N ILE A 437 10.86 -5.73 -32.81
CA ILE A 437 11.54 -4.66 -33.55
C ILE A 437 11.44 -3.33 -32.80
N VAL A 438 10.23 -2.97 -32.34
CA VAL A 438 9.98 -1.75 -31.53
C VAL A 438 10.85 -1.77 -30.27
N GLN A 439 10.88 -2.89 -29.54
CA GLN A 439 11.69 -3.02 -28.30
C GLN A 439 13.17 -2.86 -28.58
N LEU A 440 13.67 -3.42 -29.68
CA LEU A 440 15.07 -3.23 -30.10
C LEU A 440 15.38 -1.76 -30.43
N GLN A 441 14.50 -1.09 -31.16
CA GLN A 441 14.66 0.33 -31.47
C GLN A 441 14.68 1.21 -30.22
N LEU A 442 13.74 0.99 -29.30
CA LEU A 442 13.68 1.74 -28.04
C LEU A 442 14.90 1.47 -27.15
N LYS A 443 15.37 0.22 -27.11
CA LYS A 443 16.61 -0.13 -26.39
C LYS A 443 17.83 0.60 -26.97
N ALA A 444 17.97 0.64 -28.30
CA ALA A 444 19.04 1.39 -28.97
C ALA A 444 18.97 2.89 -28.65
N MET A 445 17.76 3.48 -28.62
CA MET A 445 17.57 4.88 -28.22
C MET A 445 18.03 5.15 -26.80
N LEU A 446 17.75 4.27 -25.83
CA LEU A 446 18.23 4.41 -24.44
C LEU A 446 19.76 4.35 -24.36
N GLN A 447 20.38 3.45 -25.13
CA GLN A 447 21.85 3.34 -25.19
C GLN A 447 22.48 4.60 -25.77
N ILE A 448 21.95 5.15 -26.87
CA ILE A 448 22.41 6.40 -27.48
C ILE A 448 22.27 7.58 -26.51
N ALA A 449 21.18 7.61 -25.74
CA ALA A 449 20.93 8.66 -24.74
C ALA A 449 21.73 8.47 -23.44
N GLU A 450 22.54 7.41 -23.32
CA GLU A 450 23.32 7.04 -22.13
C GLU A 450 22.47 6.93 -20.84
N ARG A 451 21.19 6.51 -20.98
CA ARG A 451 20.22 6.42 -19.89
C ARG A 451 20.05 4.97 -19.40
N ASN A 452 21.16 4.32 -19.02
CA ASN A 452 21.16 2.96 -18.46
C ASN A 452 20.43 2.84 -17.10
N ASP A 453 20.15 3.97 -16.47
CA ASP A 453 19.42 4.10 -15.21
C ASP A 453 17.90 4.10 -15.38
N MET A 454 17.41 4.15 -16.64
CA MET A 454 15.99 4.22 -16.98
C MET A 454 15.48 2.87 -17.51
N ASN A 455 14.31 2.45 -17.06
CA ASN A 455 13.66 1.23 -17.50
C ASN A 455 12.39 1.56 -18.31
N TRP A 456 12.39 1.16 -19.59
CA TRP A 456 11.22 1.27 -20.47
C TRP A 456 10.55 -0.08 -20.58
N ILE A 457 9.32 -0.18 -20.11
CA ILE A 457 8.55 -1.42 -20.06
C ILE A 457 7.22 -1.27 -20.80
N THR A 458 6.68 -2.37 -21.28
CA THR A 458 5.31 -2.42 -21.82
C THR A 458 4.62 -3.69 -21.34
N TYR A 459 3.31 -3.63 -21.21
CA TYR A 459 2.51 -4.80 -20.85
C TYR A 459 2.22 -5.61 -22.13
N THR A 460 2.63 -6.86 -22.11
CA THR A 460 2.21 -7.87 -23.10
C THR A 460 1.28 -8.82 -22.37
N GLU A 461 -0.02 -8.68 -22.58
CA GLU A 461 -0.99 -9.70 -22.17
C GLU A 461 -0.80 -10.99 -22.94
#